data_c3fa8d33c835abec565758e79235340e
#
_entry.id   c3fa8d33c835abec565758e79235340e
#
_cell.length_a   1.000
_cell.length_b   1.000
_cell.length_c   1.000
_cell.angle_alpha   90.00
_cell.angle_beta   90.00
_cell.angle_gamma   90.00
#
_symmetry.space_group_name_H-M   'P 1'
#
loop_
_entity.id
_entity.type
_entity.pdbx_description
1 polymer ?
#
loop_
_entity_poly.entity_id
_entity_poly.type
_entity_poly.pdbx_seq_one_letter_code
_entity_poly.pdbx_strand_id
1 'polypeptide(L)'
;MTQTVRIGVAVDVPPPWGPQLTRHRIEAGDPLGAAIPAHVTLLGPTEIDATELAAIERHLATVAAEHGEFELLLRGTGTFRPITEVVFVAVAAGISECEQLAAAITATPELQRPRHYPYHPHVTIAQDVPEPALDDVFEKLAGFEARFDVSEFTLFTHTGDIKSPENRWHPQRDYRLAGPSAPIGPRGNRPGAAPRRGR
;
A
#
# COMPACT_ATOMS: atom_id res chain seq x y z
N MET A 1 34.09 0.50 -1.88
CA MET A 1 32.85 -0.26 -1.65
C MET A 1 31.72 0.74 -1.68
N THR A 2 30.82 0.64 -2.64
CA THR A 2 29.62 1.47 -2.68
C THR A 2 28.69 1.08 -1.53
N GLN A 3 28.20 2.06 -0.80
CA GLN A 3 27.25 1.85 0.29
C GLN A 3 25.87 1.59 -0.33
N THR A 4 25.25 0.46 -0.03
CA THR A 4 23.87 0.17 -0.45
C THR A 4 22.87 0.66 0.60
N VAL A 5 21.74 1.14 0.13
CA VAL A 5 20.58 1.46 0.96
C VAL A 5 19.37 0.71 0.40
N ARG A 6 18.50 0.22 1.30
CA ARG A 6 17.25 -0.43 0.90
C ARG A 6 16.12 0.56 1.04
N ILE A 7 15.36 0.76 -0.03
CA ILE A 7 14.22 1.68 -0.09
C ILE A 7 12.93 0.95 -0.43
N GLY A 8 11.80 1.59 -0.14
CA GLY A 8 10.47 1.20 -0.57
C GLY A 8 9.60 2.44 -0.76
N VAL A 9 8.53 2.32 -1.53
CA VAL A 9 7.54 3.39 -1.72
C VAL A 9 6.15 2.82 -1.48
N ALA A 10 5.36 3.52 -0.68
CA ALA A 10 4.02 3.05 -0.31
C ALA A 10 3.04 4.22 -0.11
N VAL A 11 1.76 3.88 -0.18
CA VAL A 11 0.65 4.73 0.29
C VAL A 11 0.27 4.25 1.68
N ASP A 12 0.29 5.13 2.66
CA ASP A 12 -0.14 4.82 4.02
C ASP A 12 -1.66 4.74 4.10
N VAL A 13 -2.16 3.76 4.86
CA VAL A 13 -3.59 3.70 5.19
C VAL A 13 -3.85 4.64 6.38
N PRO A 14 -4.68 5.70 6.21
CA PRO A 14 -4.89 6.69 7.26
C PRO A 14 -5.69 6.17 8.46
N PRO A 15 -5.63 6.86 9.61
CA PRO A 15 -6.58 6.60 10.70
C PRO A 15 -8.05 6.85 10.27
N PRO A 16 -9.02 6.10 10.82
CA PRO A 16 -8.84 5.07 11.86
C PRO A 16 -8.42 3.70 11.32
N TRP A 17 -8.45 3.49 10.00
CA TRP A 17 -8.32 2.17 9.36
C TRP A 17 -6.90 1.59 9.44
N GLY A 18 -5.87 2.40 9.21
CA GLY A 18 -4.47 1.95 9.28
C GLY A 18 -4.13 1.33 10.64
N PRO A 19 -4.33 2.05 11.76
CA PRO A 19 -4.15 1.49 13.09
C PRO A 19 -5.02 0.25 13.38
N GLN A 20 -6.24 0.18 12.84
CA GLN A 20 -7.10 -0.99 12.96
C GLN A 20 -6.51 -2.21 12.25
N LEU A 21 -6.11 -2.08 10.99
CA LEU A 21 -5.50 -3.17 10.21
C LEU A 21 -4.17 -3.61 10.80
N THR A 22 -3.33 -2.66 11.25
CA THR A 22 -2.08 -2.97 11.94
C THR A 22 -2.32 -3.80 13.20
N ARG A 23 -3.37 -3.50 13.98
CA ARG A 23 -3.74 -4.28 15.16
C ARG A 23 -4.14 -5.71 14.79
N HIS A 24 -4.97 -5.90 13.75
CA HIS A 24 -5.33 -7.24 13.29
C HIS A 24 -4.12 -8.04 12.82
N ARG A 25 -3.17 -7.38 12.18
CA ARG A 25 -1.91 -7.98 11.76
C ARG A 25 -1.07 -8.47 12.95
N ILE A 26 -0.98 -7.66 14.02
CA ILE A 26 -0.32 -8.03 15.28
C ILE A 26 -1.05 -9.20 15.97
N GLU A 27 -2.38 -9.14 16.06
CA GLU A 27 -3.22 -10.19 16.67
C GLU A 27 -3.10 -11.53 15.92
N ALA A 28 -2.93 -11.51 14.59
CA ALA A 28 -2.67 -12.70 13.79
C ALA A 28 -1.28 -13.33 14.03
N GLY A 29 -0.40 -12.62 14.74
CA GLY A 29 0.95 -13.10 15.05
C GLY A 29 1.97 -12.82 13.94
N ASP A 30 1.66 -11.94 12.97
CA ASP A 30 2.60 -11.54 11.94
C ASP A 30 3.86 -10.90 12.57
N PRO A 31 5.05 -11.46 12.34
CA PRO A 31 6.28 -10.98 12.99
C PRO A 31 6.64 -9.53 12.61
N LEU A 32 6.14 -9.04 11.48
CA LEU A 32 6.34 -7.66 11.02
C LEU A 32 5.19 -6.73 11.38
N GLY A 33 4.11 -7.24 11.96
CA GLY A 33 2.88 -6.49 12.23
C GLY A 33 3.09 -5.23 13.08
N ALA A 34 3.98 -5.29 14.08
CA ALA A 34 4.31 -4.14 14.94
C ALA A 34 5.35 -3.18 14.31
N ALA A 35 6.11 -3.67 13.33
CA ALA A 35 7.25 -2.94 12.75
C ALA A 35 6.86 -2.14 11.50
N ILE A 36 5.85 -2.61 10.75
CA ILE A 36 5.46 -2.07 9.45
C ILE A 36 3.97 -1.73 9.49
N PRO A 37 3.59 -0.44 9.49
CA PRO A 37 2.20 -0.01 9.46
C PRO A 37 1.44 -0.53 8.23
N ALA A 38 0.10 -0.53 8.31
CA ALA A 38 -0.74 -0.91 7.18
C ALA A 38 -0.58 0.09 6.02
N HIS A 39 -0.25 -0.42 4.84
CA HIS A 39 0.07 0.37 3.65
C HIS A 39 -0.28 -0.38 2.37
N VAL A 40 -0.38 0.35 1.26
CA VAL A 40 -0.38 -0.21 -0.11
C VAL A 40 1.00 -0.01 -0.72
N THR A 41 1.69 -1.10 -1.03
CA THR A 41 3.03 -1.04 -1.63
C THR A 41 2.95 -0.57 -3.08
N LEU A 42 3.76 0.44 -3.45
CA LEU A 42 4.00 0.87 -4.83
C LEU A 42 5.34 0.34 -5.36
N LEU A 43 6.37 0.36 -4.51
CA LEU A 43 7.67 -0.27 -4.73
C LEU A 43 8.04 -1.07 -3.48
N GLY A 44 8.19 -2.38 -3.62
CA GLY A 44 8.68 -3.23 -2.54
C GLY A 44 10.15 -2.97 -2.19
N PRO A 45 10.67 -3.59 -1.11
CA PRO A 45 12.05 -3.38 -0.68
C PRO A 45 13.04 -3.62 -1.82
N THR A 46 13.77 -2.55 -2.18
CA THR A 46 14.72 -2.52 -3.32
C THR A 46 16.07 -1.99 -2.85
N GLU A 47 17.14 -2.73 -3.09
CA GLU A 47 18.49 -2.28 -2.83
C GLU A 47 18.98 -1.41 -3.97
N ILE A 48 19.51 -0.23 -3.63
CA ILE A 48 20.10 0.74 -4.53
C ILE A 48 21.48 1.15 -4.04
N ASP A 49 22.31 1.72 -4.92
CA ASP A 49 23.50 2.43 -4.50
C ASP A 49 23.09 3.74 -3.79
N ALA A 50 23.70 4.04 -2.65
CA ALA A 50 23.39 5.26 -1.90
C ALA A 50 23.62 6.54 -2.72
N THR A 51 24.50 6.49 -3.73
CA THR A 51 24.74 7.61 -4.63
C THR A 51 23.56 7.88 -5.59
N GLU A 52 22.70 6.90 -5.83
CA GLU A 52 21.53 7.01 -6.70
C GLU A 52 20.33 7.65 -5.99
N LEU A 53 20.30 7.68 -4.65
CA LEU A 53 19.15 8.13 -3.87
C LEU A 53 18.66 9.51 -4.29
N ALA A 54 19.57 10.48 -4.48
CA ALA A 54 19.18 11.83 -4.89
C ALA A 54 18.55 11.90 -6.30
N ALA A 55 18.94 11.01 -7.21
CA ALA A 55 18.34 10.91 -8.54
C ALA A 55 16.94 10.29 -8.45
N ILE A 56 16.78 9.25 -7.63
CA ILE A 56 15.51 8.60 -7.36
C ILE A 56 14.53 9.59 -6.70
N GLU A 57 14.95 10.37 -5.71
CA GLU A 57 14.09 11.38 -5.08
C GLU A 57 13.57 12.42 -6.08
N ARG A 58 14.43 12.87 -7.01
CA ARG A 58 13.98 13.78 -8.09
C ARG A 58 12.98 13.11 -9.02
N HIS A 59 13.21 11.84 -9.37
CA HIS A 59 12.27 11.06 -10.17
C HIS A 59 10.91 10.92 -9.47
N LEU A 60 10.89 10.56 -8.18
CA LEU A 60 9.67 10.47 -7.39
C LEU A 60 8.90 11.79 -7.31
N ALA A 61 9.63 12.91 -7.19
CA ALA A 61 9.02 14.24 -7.24
C ALA A 61 8.35 14.55 -8.59
N THR A 62 8.98 14.13 -9.70
CA THR A 62 8.39 14.25 -11.05
C THR A 62 7.14 13.38 -11.17
N VAL A 63 7.21 12.12 -10.74
CA VAL A 63 6.05 11.21 -10.73
C VAL A 63 4.88 11.81 -9.95
N ALA A 64 5.12 12.33 -8.75
CA ALA A 64 4.07 12.95 -7.94
C ALA A 64 3.46 14.20 -8.60
N ALA A 65 4.27 15.00 -9.29
CA ALA A 65 3.79 16.17 -10.02
C ALA A 65 2.93 15.84 -11.25
N GLU A 66 3.09 14.64 -11.81
CA GLU A 66 2.37 14.18 -13.00
C GLU A 66 1.09 13.38 -12.68
N HIS A 67 0.93 12.93 -11.44
CA HIS A 67 -0.22 12.13 -10.99
C HIS A 67 -1.10 12.92 -10.03
N GLY A 68 -2.42 12.86 -10.25
CA GLY A 68 -3.40 13.54 -9.40
C GLY A 68 -3.83 12.71 -8.20
N GLU A 69 -4.46 13.37 -7.23
CA GLU A 69 -5.12 12.71 -6.11
C GLU A 69 -6.25 11.79 -6.61
N PHE A 70 -6.48 10.68 -5.90
CA PHE A 70 -7.51 9.71 -6.25
C PHE A 70 -8.13 9.06 -5.02
N GLU A 71 -9.35 8.56 -5.18
CA GLU A 71 -10.04 7.80 -4.14
C GLU A 71 -9.61 6.34 -4.15
N LEU A 72 -9.28 5.80 -2.97
CA LEU A 72 -8.97 4.40 -2.76
C LEU A 72 -10.06 3.75 -1.90
N LEU A 73 -10.59 2.62 -2.37
CA LEU A 73 -11.53 1.78 -1.64
C LEU A 73 -10.88 0.45 -1.31
N LEU A 74 -10.70 0.18 -0.02
CA LEU A 74 -10.36 -1.13 0.50
C LEU A 74 -11.66 -1.88 0.80
N ARG A 75 -11.82 -3.13 0.33
CA ARG A 75 -13.02 -3.92 0.62
C ARG A 75 -12.77 -5.41 0.52
N GLY A 76 -13.14 -6.10 1.61
CA GLY A 76 -13.05 -7.56 1.70
C GLY A 76 -11.62 -8.08 1.77
N THR A 77 -11.49 -9.38 1.88
CA THR A 77 -10.22 -10.07 2.00
C THR A 77 -9.87 -10.85 0.75
N GLY A 78 -8.58 -11.04 0.51
CA GLY A 78 -8.01 -11.91 -0.50
C GLY A 78 -6.82 -12.68 0.05
N THR A 79 -6.35 -13.67 -0.70
CA THR A 79 -5.15 -14.43 -0.34
C THR A 79 -4.35 -14.77 -1.59
N PHE A 80 -3.03 -14.86 -1.43
CA PHE A 80 -2.13 -15.34 -2.50
C PHE A 80 -1.85 -16.84 -2.40
N ARG A 81 -2.47 -17.55 -1.45
CA ARG A 81 -2.34 -19.00 -1.33
C ARG A 81 -2.87 -19.71 -2.59
N PRO A 82 -2.24 -20.79 -3.05
CA PRO A 82 -1.13 -21.50 -2.42
C PRO A 82 0.27 -20.99 -2.83
N ILE A 83 0.37 -19.87 -3.56
CA ILE A 83 1.65 -19.35 -4.07
C ILE A 83 2.48 -18.75 -2.93
N THR A 84 1.86 -17.92 -2.09
CA THR A 84 2.45 -17.38 -0.87
C THR A 84 1.42 -17.37 0.26
N GLU A 85 1.89 -17.56 1.49
CA GLU A 85 1.06 -17.58 2.71
C GLU A 85 0.76 -16.14 3.18
N VAL A 86 0.02 -15.41 2.36
CA VAL A 86 -0.37 -14.02 2.61
C VAL A 86 -1.88 -13.89 2.53
N VAL A 87 -2.45 -13.20 3.52
CA VAL A 87 -3.83 -12.69 3.52
C VAL A 87 -3.79 -11.17 3.54
N PHE A 88 -4.66 -10.56 2.76
CA PHE A 88 -4.69 -9.10 2.58
C PHE A 88 -6.12 -8.56 2.50
N VAL A 89 -6.28 -7.25 2.74
CA VAL A 89 -7.47 -6.50 2.34
C VAL A 89 -7.28 -6.05 0.90
N ALA A 90 -8.30 -6.31 0.08
CA ALA A 90 -8.27 -6.01 -1.35
C ALA A 90 -8.52 -4.53 -1.63
N VAL A 91 -7.81 -3.98 -2.62
CA VAL A 91 -8.15 -2.69 -3.22
C VAL A 91 -9.27 -2.93 -4.22
N ALA A 92 -10.45 -2.34 -3.99
CA ALA A 92 -11.64 -2.49 -4.82
C ALA A 92 -11.89 -1.28 -5.76
N ALA A 93 -11.34 -0.10 -5.44
CA ALA A 93 -11.25 1.05 -6.34
C ALA A 93 -9.91 1.77 -6.12
N GLY A 94 -9.41 2.45 -7.14
CA GLY A 94 -8.07 3.05 -7.14
C GLY A 94 -6.98 2.08 -7.64
N ILE A 95 -7.36 0.92 -8.18
CA ILE A 95 -6.42 -0.10 -8.70
C ILE A 95 -5.59 0.48 -9.84
N SER A 96 -6.26 1.09 -10.83
CA SER A 96 -5.60 1.66 -12.01
C SER A 96 -4.62 2.77 -11.64
N GLU A 97 -4.98 3.63 -10.70
CA GLU A 97 -4.14 4.71 -10.19
C GLU A 97 -2.91 4.16 -9.46
N CYS A 98 -3.08 3.14 -8.62
CA CYS A 98 -1.97 2.43 -7.99
C CYS A 98 -1.04 1.75 -9.03
N GLU A 99 -1.62 1.13 -10.06
CA GLU A 99 -0.85 0.50 -11.15
C GLU A 99 -0.04 1.53 -11.94
N GLN A 100 -0.64 2.68 -12.28
CA GLN A 100 0.02 3.77 -12.98
C GLN A 100 1.17 4.37 -12.14
N LEU A 101 0.92 4.65 -10.85
CA LEU A 101 1.96 5.11 -9.93
C LEU A 101 3.11 4.11 -9.81
N ALA A 102 2.80 2.83 -9.57
CA ALA A 102 3.83 1.79 -9.45
C ALA A 102 4.64 1.61 -10.73
N ALA A 103 4.00 1.75 -11.91
CA ALA A 103 4.67 1.71 -13.20
C ALA A 103 5.56 2.94 -13.41
N ALA A 104 5.05 4.15 -13.11
CA ALA A 104 5.81 5.39 -13.24
C ALA A 104 7.02 5.43 -12.28
N ILE A 105 6.83 5.03 -11.00
CA ILE A 105 7.91 4.93 -10.02
C ILE A 105 9.03 4.02 -10.51
N THR A 106 8.70 2.88 -11.10
CA THR A 106 9.68 1.89 -11.57
C THR A 106 10.19 2.14 -12.98
N ALA A 107 9.83 3.24 -13.63
CA ALA A 107 10.26 3.56 -14.99
C ALA A 107 11.74 4.00 -15.11
N THR A 108 12.38 4.37 -14.00
CA THR A 108 13.81 4.71 -13.97
C THR A 108 14.69 3.45 -13.91
N PRO A 109 15.86 3.44 -14.60
CA PRO A 109 16.74 2.26 -14.62
C PRO A 109 17.16 1.76 -13.23
N GLU A 110 17.36 2.67 -12.28
CA GLU A 110 17.79 2.38 -10.92
C GLU A 110 16.76 1.53 -10.14
N LEU A 111 15.47 1.65 -10.51
CA LEU A 111 14.36 0.95 -9.85
C LEU A 111 13.77 -0.20 -10.68
N GLN A 112 14.22 -0.39 -11.91
CA GLN A 112 13.78 -1.53 -12.72
C GLN A 112 14.29 -2.83 -12.13
N ARG A 113 13.35 -3.71 -11.79
CA ARG A 113 13.63 -5.07 -11.33
C ARG A 113 12.68 -6.05 -12.02
N PRO A 114 13.13 -7.26 -12.36
CA PRO A 114 12.24 -8.30 -12.86
C PRO A 114 11.14 -8.58 -11.83
N ARG A 115 9.89 -8.54 -12.27
CA ARG A 115 8.75 -8.94 -11.43
C ARG A 115 8.42 -10.39 -11.71
N HIS A 116 8.33 -11.20 -10.67
CA HIS A 116 7.90 -12.59 -10.80
C HIS A 116 6.40 -12.71 -10.99
N TYR A 117 5.63 -11.72 -10.50
CA TYR A 117 4.17 -11.67 -10.59
C TYR A 117 3.71 -10.29 -11.07
N PRO A 118 2.52 -10.20 -11.69
CA PRO A 118 1.87 -8.92 -11.97
C PRO A 118 1.70 -8.10 -10.68
N TYR A 119 1.77 -6.78 -10.82
CA TYR A 119 1.48 -5.89 -9.70
C TYR A 119 0.02 -6.04 -9.29
N HIS A 120 -0.22 -6.15 -7.99
CA HIS A 120 -1.56 -6.27 -7.41
C HIS A 120 -1.61 -5.43 -6.13
N PRO A 121 -2.27 -4.25 -6.15
CA PRO A 121 -2.35 -3.39 -4.97
C PRO A 121 -3.19 -4.05 -3.88
N HIS A 122 -2.67 -4.09 -2.67
CA HIS A 122 -3.31 -4.73 -1.51
C HIS A 122 -2.73 -4.20 -0.21
N VAL A 123 -3.43 -4.44 0.90
CA VAL A 123 -2.91 -4.19 2.26
C VAL A 123 -2.74 -5.52 2.97
N THR A 124 -1.51 -5.94 3.22
CA THR A 124 -1.21 -7.18 3.96
C THR A 124 -1.72 -7.10 5.39
N ILE A 125 -2.45 -8.12 5.82
CA ILE A 125 -3.00 -8.25 7.18
C ILE A 125 -2.53 -9.51 7.92
N ALA A 126 -1.90 -10.46 7.22
CA ALA A 126 -1.17 -11.56 7.82
C ALA A 126 -0.22 -12.18 6.79
N GLN A 127 1.00 -12.46 7.22
CA GLN A 127 2.00 -13.23 6.47
C GLN A 127 2.93 -13.97 7.43
N ASP A 128 3.53 -15.06 6.96
CA ASP A 128 4.48 -15.87 7.74
C ASP A 128 3.92 -16.32 9.10
N VAL A 129 2.62 -16.64 9.15
CA VAL A 129 1.90 -17.14 10.31
C VAL A 129 1.27 -18.51 10.00
N PRO A 130 0.92 -19.32 11.03
CA PRO A 130 0.25 -20.60 10.81
C PRO A 130 -1.07 -20.47 10.04
N GLU A 131 -1.39 -21.47 9.20
CA GLU A 131 -2.60 -21.50 8.37
C GLU A 131 -3.89 -21.18 9.12
N PRO A 132 -4.15 -21.69 10.35
CA PRO A 132 -5.36 -21.32 11.09
C PRO A 132 -5.45 -19.81 11.40
N ALA A 133 -4.33 -19.13 11.61
CA ALA A 133 -4.32 -17.68 11.84
C ALA A 133 -4.59 -16.90 10.54
N LEU A 134 -4.14 -17.43 9.38
CA LEU A 134 -4.48 -16.87 8.07
C LEU A 134 -5.98 -16.99 7.80
N ASP A 135 -6.59 -18.13 8.12
CA ASP A 135 -8.02 -18.37 7.93
C ASP A 135 -8.87 -17.49 8.85
N ASP A 136 -8.49 -17.38 10.12
CA ASP A 136 -9.20 -16.55 11.12
C ASP A 136 -9.23 -15.07 10.68
N VAL A 137 -8.08 -14.50 10.29
CA VAL A 137 -8.03 -13.10 9.85
C VAL A 137 -8.72 -12.88 8.52
N PHE A 138 -8.69 -13.87 7.61
CA PHE A 138 -9.41 -13.82 6.34
C PHE A 138 -10.93 -13.72 6.57
N GLU A 139 -11.49 -14.54 7.44
CA GLU A 139 -12.92 -14.53 7.78
C GLU A 139 -13.30 -13.28 8.59
N LYS A 140 -12.49 -12.92 9.57
CA LYS A 140 -12.72 -11.77 10.48
C LYS A 140 -12.83 -10.45 9.73
N LEU A 141 -12.05 -10.26 8.66
CA LEU A 141 -12.02 -9.03 7.88
C LEU A 141 -12.76 -9.13 6.53
N ALA A 142 -13.48 -10.22 6.25
CA ALA A 142 -14.23 -10.38 5.01
C ALA A 142 -15.24 -9.25 4.73
N GLY A 143 -15.80 -8.66 5.78
CA GLY A 143 -16.71 -7.50 5.70
C GLY A 143 -16.03 -6.13 5.87
N PHE A 144 -14.70 -6.07 5.91
CA PHE A 144 -13.99 -4.79 6.09
C PHE A 144 -14.20 -3.88 4.89
N GLU A 145 -14.44 -2.60 5.15
CA GLU A 145 -14.52 -1.54 4.14
C GLU A 145 -13.91 -0.25 4.68
N ALA A 146 -13.07 0.38 3.86
CA ALA A 146 -12.48 1.69 4.13
C ALA A 146 -12.34 2.48 2.84
N ARG A 147 -12.71 3.77 2.88
CA ARG A 147 -12.64 4.69 1.74
C ARG A 147 -11.93 5.96 2.16
N PHE A 148 -10.91 6.33 1.40
CA PHE A 148 -10.13 7.53 1.67
C PHE A 148 -9.48 8.07 0.39
N ASP A 149 -9.14 9.35 0.43
CA ASP A 149 -8.40 10.00 -0.65
C ASP A 149 -6.89 9.78 -0.46
N VAL A 150 -6.22 9.41 -1.53
CA VAL A 150 -4.76 9.33 -1.62
C VAL A 150 -4.26 10.64 -2.20
N SER A 151 -3.58 11.43 -1.38
CA SER A 151 -3.01 12.73 -1.76
C SER A 151 -1.48 12.71 -1.84
N GLU A 152 -0.86 11.63 -1.39
CA GLU A 152 0.60 11.50 -1.38
C GLU A 152 1.03 10.02 -1.29
N PHE A 153 2.30 9.76 -1.59
CA PHE A 153 2.98 8.52 -1.28
C PHE A 153 4.31 8.81 -0.58
N THR A 154 4.80 7.87 0.20
CA THR A 154 5.98 8.03 1.06
C THR A 154 7.13 7.15 0.58
N LEU A 155 8.33 7.74 0.48
CA LEU A 155 9.60 7.02 0.36
C LEU A 155 10.05 6.59 1.75
N PHE A 156 10.37 5.31 1.91
CA PHE A 156 10.90 4.72 3.13
C PHE A 156 12.31 4.19 2.89
N THR A 157 13.15 4.24 3.91
CA THR A 157 14.35 3.40 4.01
C THR A 157 14.08 2.24 4.95
N HIS A 158 14.76 1.13 4.70
CA HIS A 158 14.63 -0.08 5.49
C HIS A 158 15.94 -0.38 6.19
N THR A 159 15.86 -0.71 7.48
CA THR A 159 16.99 -1.24 8.26
C THR A 159 16.65 -2.62 8.79
N GLY A 160 17.66 -3.44 9.04
CA GLY A 160 17.49 -4.83 9.46
C GLY A 160 17.21 -5.79 8.28
N ASP A 161 17.06 -7.06 8.61
CA ASP A 161 16.65 -8.07 7.62
C ASP A 161 15.15 -7.92 7.33
N ILE A 162 14.77 -7.93 6.05
CA ILE A 162 13.37 -7.74 5.61
C ILE A 162 12.41 -8.80 6.15
N LYS A 163 12.90 -9.95 6.54
CA LYS A 163 12.11 -11.05 7.14
C LYS A 163 12.18 -11.08 8.67
N SER A 164 12.97 -10.22 9.27
CA SER A 164 13.16 -10.18 10.71
C SER A 164 12.21 -9.17 11.38
N PRO A 165 11.74 -9.44 12.61
CA PRO A 165 11.06 -8.45 13.45
C PRO A 165 11.91 -7.20 13.72
N GLU A 166 13.21 -7.23 13.42
CA GLU A 166 14.11 -6.08 13.48
C GLU A 166 14.00 -5.15 12.27
N ASN A 167 13.31 -5.57 11.21
CA ASN A 167 13.03 -4.70 10.07
C ASN A 167 12.29 -3.45 10.55
N ARG A 168 12.80 -2.30 10.18
CA ARG A 168 12.18 -1.00 10.46
C ARG A 168 12.04 -0.21 9.19
N TRP A 169 10.87 0.36 9.02
CA TRP A 169 10.60 1.34 7.99
C TRP A 169 10.77 2.73 8.59
N HIS A 170 11.62 3.50 7.95
CA HIS A 170 11.87 4.88 8.33
C HIS A 170 11.35 5.79 7.22
N PRO A 171 10.26 6.55 7.45
CA PRO A 171 9.78 7.50 6.46
C PRO A 171 10.87 8.55 6.22
N GLN A 172 11.17 8.78 4.94
CA GLN A 172 12.18 9.74 4.52
C GLN A 172 11.54 11.00 3.97
N ARG A 173 10.53 10.81 3.10
CA ARG A 173 9.91 11.93 2.42
C ARG A 173 8.55 11.55 1.86
N ASP A 174 7.60 12.47 2.02
CA ASP A 174 6.28 12.42 1.40
C ASP A 174 6.30 13.17 0.07
N TYR A 175 5.63 12.61 -0.93
CA TYR A 175 5.51 13.16 -2.28
C TYR A 175 4.04 13.41 -2.58
N ARG A 176 3.64 14.68 -2.55
CA ARG A 176 2.27 15.10 -2.77
C ARG A 176 1.88 14.99 -4.23
N LEU A 177 0.76 14.33 -4.52
CA LEU A 177 0.19 14.22 -5.85
C LEU A 177 -0.38 15.57 -6.28
N ALA A 178 0.13 16.15 -7.38
CA ALA A 178 -0.22 17.48 -7.83
C ALA A 178 -0.59 17.55 -9.34
N GLY A 179 -0.61 16.40 -10.01
CA GLY A 179 -1.00 16.29 -11.41
C GLY A 179 -2.51 16.39 -11.62
N PRO A 180 -2.99 16.29 -12.86
CA PRO A 180 -4.42 16.25 -13.14
C PRO A 180 -5.03 14.99 -12.56
N SER A 181 -6.11 15.15 -11.77
CA SER A 181 -6.87 14.02 -11.25
C SER A 181 -7.53 13.25 -12.40
N ALA A 182 -7.56 11.93 -12.32
CA ALA A 182 -8.33 11.12 -13.25
C ALA A 182 -9.79 11.57 -13.25
N PRO A 183 -10.49 11.59 -14.41
CA PRO A 183 -11.90 11.97 -14.44
C PRO A 183 -12.70 11.04 -13.51
N ILE A 184 -13.36 11.64 -12.52
CA ILE A 184 -14.22 10.92 -11.59
C ILE A 184 -15.32 10.23 -12.43
N GLY A 185 -15.29 8.91 -12.52
CA GLY A 185 -16.37 8.14 -13.12
C GLY A 185 -17.70 8.51 -12.47
N PRO A 186 -18.87 8.36 -13.16
CA PRO A 186 -20.15 8.83 -12.67
C PRO A 186 -20.41 8.27 -11.26
N ARG A 187 -20.53 9.16 -10.29
CA ARG A 187 -20.87 8.81 -8.89
C ARG A 187 -22.16 8.01 -8.92
N GLY A 188 -22.08 6.75 -8.53
CA GLY A 188 -23.26 5.92 -8.39
C GLY A 188 -24.33 6.64 -7.55
N ASN A 189 -25.51 6.75 -8.11
CA ASN A 189 -26.67 7.47 -7.59
C ASN A 189 -26.90 7.07 -6.11
N ARG A 190 -26.70 8.00 -5.19
CA ARG A 190 -27.08 7.79 -3.77
C ARG A 190 -28.59 7.56 -3.74
N PRO A 191 -29.11 6.47 -3.15
CA PRO A 191 -30.54 6.33 -2.95
C PRO A 191 -31.01 7.51 -2.08
N GLY A 192 -31.91 8.32 -2.65
CA GLY A 192 -32.46 9.51 -2.02
C GLY A 192 -33.11 9.15 -0.68
N ALA A 193 -32.81 9.96 0.35
CA ALA A 193 -33.49 9.90 1.62
C ALA A 193 -35.01 10.11 1.38
N ALA A 194 -35.82 9.13 1.76
CA ALA A 194 -37.27 9.20 1.71
C ALA A 194 -37.77 10.34 2.61
N PRO A 195 -38.76 11.17 2.17
CA PRO A 195 -39.30 12.24 2.99
C PRO A 195 -40.03 11.65 4.21
N ARG A 196 -39.67 12.10 5.39
CA ARG A 196 -40.40 11.81 6.64
C ARG A 196 -41.80 12.37 6.50
N ARG A 197 -42.83 11.51 6.40
CA ARG A 197 -44.24 11.90 6.56
C ARG A 197 -44.46 12.24 8.03
N GLY A 198 -44.84 13.48 8.28
CA GLY A 198 -45.29 13.92 9.61
C GLY A 198 -46.65 13.32 9.99
N ARG A 199 -46.80 12.98 11.24
CA ARG A 199 -47.99 13.12 12.08
C ARG A 199 -47.55 13.45 13.50
#